data_849734429b516745649f5fa52e60a69d
#
_entry.id   849734429b516745649f5fa52e60a69d
#
_cell.length_a   1.000
_cell.length_b   1.000
_cell.length_c   1.000
_cell.angle_alpha   90.00
_cell.angle_beta   90.00
_cell.angle_gamma   90.00
#
_symmetry.space_group_name_H-M   'P 1'
#
loop_
_entity.id
_entity.type
_entity.pdbx_description
1 polymer ?
#
loop_
_entity_poly.entity_id
_entity_poly.type
_entity_poly.pdbx_seq_one_letter_code
_entity_poly.pdbx_strand_id
1 'polypeptide(L)'
;MINQITQEDLAKHAAWLRDEPEGVRIVTVVDADLIDANLRRANLIGANLSGANLSGAKNIPDYVSATTSIVPDGDLVVYKQLANDSIATLKIPKEAKRSNATGRKCRAEYAEVLAIQDNEGGAMESGVSWYDNSFVYRVGETVHPHEWCEDRWQECAGGIHFYLTRYEAENN
;
A
#
# COMPACT_ATOMS: atom_id res chain seq x y z
N MET A 1 1.89 3.42 20.14
CA MET A 1 3.36 3.61 20.25
C MET A 1 3.96 3.04 18.98
N ILE A 2 4.57 3.88 18.13
CA ILE A 2 5.26 3.45 16.92
C ILE A 2 6.50 2.68 17.39
N ASN A 3 6.58 1.39 17.07
CA ASN A 3 7.77 0.57 17.33
C ASN A 3 8.84 0.93 16.30
N GLN A 4 9.74 1.83 16.68
CA GLN A 4 10.88 2.18 15.85
C GLN A 4 11.92 1.06 15.94
N ILE A 5 12.17 0.37 14.83
CA ILE A 5 13.26 -0.61 14.74
C ILE A 5 14.54 0.13 14.44
N THR A 6 15.53 -0.03 15.31
CA THR A 6 16.83 0.63 15.20
C THR A 6 17.84 -0.21 14.42
N GLN A 7 18.95 0.39 13.99
CA GLN A 7 20.08 -0.35 13.41
C GLN A 7 20.68 -1.36 14.40
N GLU A 8 20.57 -1.09 15.71
CA GLU A 8 21.00 -2.00 16.77
C GLU A 8 20.09 -3.24 16.82
N ASP A 9 18.76 -3.06 16.67
CA ASP A 9 17.82 -4.19 16.62
C ASP A 9 18.08 -5.08 15.41
N LEU A 10 18.34 -4.48 14.25
CA LEU A 10 18.71 -5.22 13.04
C LEU A 10 20.03 -5.97 13.21
N ALA A 11 21.03 -5.37 13.88
CA ALA A 11 22.30 -6.02 14.16
C ALA A 11 22.13 -7.19 15.15
N LYS A 12 21.33 -7.03 16.21
CA LYS A 12 20.99 -8.10 17.16
C LYS A 12 20.25 -9.25 16.47
N HIS A 13 19.34 -8.94 15.55
CA HIS A 13 18.67 -9.98 14.77
C HIS A 13 19.65 -10.73 13.85
N ALA A 14 20.58 -10.03 13.22
CA ALA A 14 21.62 -10.67 12.42
C ALA A 14 22.54 -11.55 13.26
N ALA A 15 22.86 -11.15 14.51
CA ALA A 15 23.60 -11.95 15.47
C ALA A 15 22.81 -13.22 15.87
N TRP A 16 21.49 -13.10 16.13
CA TRP A 16 20.64 -14.25 16.43
C TRP A 16 20.63 -15.29 15.29
N LEU A 17 20.62 -14.84 14.02
CA LEU A 17 20.68 -15.74 12.85
C LEU A 17 22.01 -16.51 12.73
N ARG A 18 23.07 -16.00 13.34
CA ARG A 18 24.39 -16.67 13.42
C ARG A 18 24.57 -17.47 14.71
N ASP A 19 23.52 -17.61 15.52
CA ASP A 19 23.52 -18.29 16.82
C ASP A 19 24.53 -17.66 17.82
N GLU A 20 24.71 -16.34 17.74
CA GLU A 20 25.57 -15.56 18.63
C GLU A 20 24.85 -15.23 19.94
N PRO A 21 25.52 -15.20 21.10
CA PRO A 21 24.89 -15.07 22.43
C PRO A 21 24.07 -13.79 22.63
N GLU A 22 24.44 -12.69 21.98
CA GLU A 22 23.75 -11.40 22.04
C GLU A 22 22.60 -11.27 21.01
N GLY A 23 22.37 -12.31 20.23
CA GLY A 23 21.38 -12.31 19.16
C GLY A 23 19.95 -12.22 19.71
N VAL A 24 19.12 -11.34 19.14
CA VAL A 24 17.71 -11.19 19.47
C VAL A 24 16.88 -11.31 18.21
N ARG A 25 15.91 -12.24 18.20
CA ARG A 25 15.02 -12.42 17.06
C ARG A 25 14.01 -11.30 16.98
N ILE A 26 13.99 -10.58 15.86
CA ILE A 26 12.87 -9.72 15.48
C ILE A 26 11.77 -10.58 14.86
N VAL A 27 10.68 -10.78 15.58
CA VAL A 27 9.55 -11.61 15.12
C VAL A 27 8.40 -10.79 14.58
N THR A 28 8.31 -9.51 14.95
CA THR A 28 7.20 -8.64 14.58
C THR A 28 7.74 -7.23 14.29
N VAL A 29 7.50 -6.74 13.10
CA VAL A 29 7.80 -5.39 12.63
C VAL A 29 6.51 -4.72 12.12
N VAL A 30 5.37 -5.11 12.71
CA VAL A 30 4.06 -4.53 12.41
C VAL A 30 4.08 -3.05 12.80
N ASP A 31 3.60 -2.20 11.89
CA ASP A 31 3.56 -0.75 12.04
C ASP A 31 4.93 -0.12 12.41
N ALA A 32 6.02 -0.81 12.09
CA ALA A 32 7.36 -0.31 12.38
C ALA A 32 7.72 0.87 11.50
N ASP A 33 8.40 1.84 12.08
CA ASP A 33 9.02 2.94 11.34
C ASP A 33 10.41 2.50 10.87
N LEU A 34 10.54 2.23 9.58
CA LEU A 34 11.78 1.88 8.89
C LEU A 34 12.16 2.94 7.85
N ILE A 35 11.63 4.17 8.00
CA ILE A 35 11.96 5.28 7.10
C ILE A 35 13.48 5.45 7.05
N ASP A 36 14.01 5.56 5.80
CA ASP A 36 15.43 5.71 5.51
C ASP A 36 16.35 4.62 6.09
N ALA A 37 15.80 3.55 6.64
CA ALA A 37 16.59 2.46 7.23
C ALA A 37 17.51 1.81 6.17
N ASN A 38 18.71 1.44 6.59
CA ASN A 38 19.61 0.63 5.76
C ASN A 38 19.44 -0.86 6.13
N LEU A 39 18.75 -1.61 5.28
CA LEU A 39 18.46 -3.03 5.48
C LEU A 39 19.52 -3.95 4.89
N ARG A 40 20.71 -3.42 4.58
CA ARG A 40 21.83 -4.23 4.08
C ARG A 40 22.17 -5.35 5.06
N ARG A 41 22.09 -6.61 4.58
CA ARG A 41 22.29 -7.83 5.36
C ARG A 41 21.23 -8.09 6.45
N ALA A 42 20.14 -7.31 6.50
CA ALA A 42 19.03 -7.64 7.36
C ALA A 42 18.37 -8.94 6.86
N ASN A 43 18.14 -9.88 7.76
CA ASN A 43 17.32 -11.04 7.46
C ASN A 43 15.93 -10.83 8.06
N LEU A 44 14.97 -10.53 7.20
CA LEU A 44 13.57 -10.33 7.55
C LEU A 44 12.69 -11.53 7.16
N ILE A 45 13.31 -12.71 6.89
CA ILE A 45 12.57 -13.92 6.54
C ILE A 45 11.63 -14.28 7.70
N GLY A 46 10.33 -14.39 7.38
CA GLY A 46 9.29 -14.69 8.36
C GLY A 46 8.93 -13.54 9.30
N ALA A 47 9.48 -12.35 9.11
CA ALA A 47 9.01 -11.17 9.83
C ALA A 47 7.65 -10.70 9.29
N ASN A 48 6.74 -10.33 10.19
CA ASN A 48 5.49 -9.69 9.80
C ASN A 48 5.72 -8.18 9.62
N LEU A 49 5.70 -7.72 8.37
CA LEU A 49 5.93 -6.33 7.98
C LEU A 49 4.62 -5.55 7.73
N SER A 50 3.47 -6.09 8.13
CA SER A 50 2.18 -5.40 7.92
C SER A 50 2.21 -3.99 8.51
N GLY A 51 1.83 -2.99 7.72
CA GLY A 51 1.81 -1.59 8.13
C GLY A 51 3.18 -0.93 8.31
N ALA A 52 4.29 -1.66 8.19
CA ALA A 52 5.61 -1.06 8.34
C ALA A 52 5.89 -0.01 7.25
N ASN A 53 6.42 1.14 7.65
CA ASN A 53 6.79 2.22 6.73
C ASN A 53 8.24 2.05 6.26
N LEU A 54 8.40 1.68 5.00
CA LEU A 54 9.69 1.45 4.34
C LEU A 54 10.10 2.61 3.42
N SER A 55 9.46 3.78 3.52
CA SER A 55 9.77 4.95 2.68
C SER A 55 11.26 5.31 2.77
N GLY A 56 11.93 5.46 1.64
CA GLY A 56 13.37 5.79 1.58
C GLY A 56 14.31 4.70 2.08
N ALA A 57 13.81 3.56 2.57
CA ALA A 57 14.66 2.46 3.02
C ALA A 57 15.55 1.91 1.88
N LYS A 58 16.78 1.56 2.23
CA LYS A 58 17.82 1.12 1.27
C LYS A 58 18.14 -0.34 1.45
N ASN A 59 18.53 -0.98 0.35
CA ASN A 59 18.94 -2.40 0.33
C ASN A 59 17.86 -3.35 0.86
N ILE A 60 16.59 -3.05 0.55
CA ILE A 60 15.45 -3.91 0.90
C ILE A 60 15.64 -5.24 0.16
N PRO A 61 15.63 -6.37 0.86
CA PRO A 61 15.79 -7.67 0.20
C PRO A 61 14.61 -7.98 -0.76
N ASP A 62 14.90 -8.59 -1.92
CA ASP A 62 13.89 -8.90 -2.94
C ASP A 62 12.71 -9.72 -2.42
N TYR A 63 12.95 -10.64 -1.49
CA TYR A 63 11.89 -11.46 -0.89
C TYR A 63 10.88 -10.63 -0.09
N VAL A 64 11.27 -9.46 0.45
CA VAL A 64 10.35 -8.55 1.14
C VAL A 64 9.31 -8.03 0.15
N SER A 65 9.75 -7.62 -1.05
CA SER A 65 8.84 -7.22 -2.12
C SER A 65 7.88 -8.34 -2.52
N ALA A 66 8.41 -9.56 -2.66
CA ALA A 66 7.60 -10.73 -3.03
C ALA A 66 6.55 -11.10 -1.97
N THR A 67 6.90 -10.99 -0.68
CA THR A 67 6.01 -11.40 0.42
C THR A 67 5.01 -10.30 0.83
N THR A 68 5.28 -9.04 0.52
CA THR A 68 4.38 -7.92 0.83
C THR A 68 3.49 -7.51 -0.34
N SER A 69 3.75 -7.99 -1.55
CA SER A 69 2.90 -7.70 -2.71
C SER A 69 1.58 -8.44 -2.59
N ILE A 70 0.46 -7.69 -2.65
CA ILE A 70 -0.89 -8.23 -2.56
C ILE A 70 -1.72 -7.98 -3.83
N VAL A 71 -1.22 -7.15 -4.74
CA VAL A 71 -1.94 -6.78 -5.96
C VAL A 71 -1.78 -7.89 -7.00
N PRO A 72 -2.87 -8.56 -7.41
CA PRO A 72 -2.80 -9.65 -8.39
C PRO A 72 -2.46 -9.16 -9.80
N ASP A 73 -2.06 -10.09 -10.67
CA ASP A 73 -1.93 -9.87 -12.10
C ASP A 73 -3.32 -9.82 -12.79
N GLY A 74 -3.35 -9.31 -14.02
CA GLY A 74 -4.58 -9.25 -14.84
C GLY A 74 -5.41 -7.98 -14.61
N ASP A 75 -6.59 -7.91 -15.20
CA ASP A 75 -7.55 -6.86 -14.95
C ASP A 75 -8.16 -7.03 -13.55
N LEU A 76 -8.25 -5.95 -12.79
CA LEU A 76 -8.77 -5.99 -11.41
C LEU A 76 -10.02 -5.11 -11.29
N VAL A 77 -11.03 -5.61 -10.57
CA VAL A 77 -12.12 -4.78 -10.06
C VAL A 77 -11.85 -4.49 -8.60
N VAL A 78 -11.79 -3.22 -8.25
CA VAL A 78 -11.32 -2.71 -6.97
C VAL A 78 -12.21 -1.58 -6.47
N TYR A 79 -11.99 -1.11 -5.25
CA TYR A 79 -12.88 -0.16 -4.60
C TYR A 79 -12.12 1.02 -4.00
N LYS A 80 -12.77 2.18 -4.04
CA LYS A 80 -12.24 3.41 -3.46
C LYS A 80 -13.34 4.18 -2.77
N GLN A 81 -13.12 4.57 -1.52
CA GLN A 81 -13.98 5.55 -0.87
C GLN A 81 -13.73 6.95 -1.45
N LEU A 82 -14.80 7.64 -1.73
CA LEU A 82 -14.86 9.02 -2.18
C LEU A 82 -15.49 9.89 -1.08
N ALA A 83 -15.58 11.19 -1.32
CA ALA A 83 -16.27 12.10 -0.40
C ALA A 83 -17.75 11.68 -0.17
N ASN A 84 -18.28 12.07 1.00
CA ASN A 84 -19.64 11.73 1.45
C ASN A 84 -19.90 10.21 1.54
N ASP A 85 -18.86 9.45 1.91
CA ASP A 85 -18.89 7.99 2.09
C ASP A 85 -19.40 7.22 0.87
N SER A 86 -19.35 7.85 -0.32
CA SER A 86 -19.64 7.15 -1.56
C SER A 86 -18.50 6.23 -1.96
N ILE A 87 -18.81 5.13 -2.66
CA ILE A 87 -17.84 4.12 -3.08
C ILE A 87 -17.79 4.04 -4.61
N ALA A 88 -16.61 4.26 -5.16
CA ALA A 88 -16.33 3.98 -6.56
C ALA A 88 -15.89 2.52 -6.73
N THR A 89 -16.49 1.84 -7.70
CA THR A 89 -16.00 0.58 -8.26
C THR A 89 -15.13 0.93 -9.45
N LEU A 90 -13.87 0.54 -9.40
CA LEU A 90 -12.87 0.87 -10.40
C LEU A 90 -12.37 -0.41 -11.07
N LYS A 91 -12.03 -0.32 -12.36
CA LYS A 91 -11.23 -1.34 -13.04
C LYS A 91 -9.81 -0.82 -13.18
N ILE A 92 -8.84 -1.60 -12.73
CA ILE A 92 -7.42 -1.38 -13.01
C ILE A 92 -7.04 -2.31 -14.16
N PRO A 93 -6.82 -1.80 -15.38
CA PRO A 93 -6.40 -2.61 -16.49
C PRO A 93 -5.05 -3.29 -16.24
N LYS A 94 -4.82 -4.44 -16.82
CA LYS A 94 -3.56 -5.19 -16.64
C LYS A 94 -2.31 -4.42 -17.07
N GLU A 95 -2.47 -3.48 -18.00
CA GLU A 95 -1.38 -2.62 -18.49
C GLU A 95 -1.04 -1.48 -17.53
N ALA A 96 -1.94 -1.10 -16.61
CA ALA A 96 -1.69 -0.05 -15.65
C ALA A 96 -0.66 -0.49 -14.62
N LYS A 97 0.37 0.34 -14.41
CA LYS A 97 1.29 0.14 -13.28
C LYS A 97 0.51 0.21 -11.98
N ARG A 98 0.88 -0.64 -11.05
CA ARG A 98 0.20 -0.74 -9.76
C ARG A 98 1.11 -1.30 -8.70
N SER A 99 0.87 -0.91 -7.47
CA SER A 99 1.68 -1.34 -6.32
C SER A 99 0.91 -1.23 -5.02
N ASN A 100 1.43 -1.88 -4.00
CA ASN A 100 1.17 -1.60 -2.60
C ASN A 100 2.51 -1.58 -1.84
N ALA A 101 2.57 -0.92 -0.70
CA ALA A 101 3.72 -0.99 0.20
C ALA A 101 3.65 -2.28 1.05
N THR A 102 3.45 -2.16 2.34
CA THR A 102 3.32 -3.28 3.29
C THR A 102 1.89 -3.44 3.81
N GLY A 103 1.05 -2.41 3.61
CA GLY A 103 -0.35 -2.37 4.00
C GLY A 103 -1.30 -2.91 2.94
N ARG A 104 -2.59 -2.66 3.19
CA ARG A 104 -3.69 -3.07 2.29
C ARG A 104 -4.06 -2.00 1.26
N LYS A 105 -3.57 -0.77 1.45
CA LYS A 105 -3.78 0.35 0.55
C LYS A 105 -2.92 0.20 -0.69
N CYS A 106 -3.55 0.19 -1.84
CA CYS A 106 -2.90 0.01 -3.14
C CYS A 106 -2.97 1.31 -3.96
N ARG A 107 -2.11 1.41 -4.98
CA ARG A 107 -2.07 2.53 -5.93
C ARG A 107 -1.99 2.02 -7.37
N ALA A 108 -2.60 2.75 -8.30
CA ALA A 108 -2.47 2.51 -9.74
C ALA A 108 -2.15 3.81 -10.49
N GLU A 109 -1.52 3.66 -11.65
CA GLU A 109 -1.19 4.72 -12.59
C GLU A 109 -2.44 5.33 -13.23
N TYR A 110 -3.49 4.53 -13.44
CA TYR A 110 -4.82 4.96 -13.90
C TYR A 110 -5.87 3.90 -13.57
N ALA A 111 -7.14 4.29 -13.68
CA ALA A 111 -8.27 3.40 -13.45
C ALA A 111 -9.46 3.81 -14.33
N GLU A 112 -10.27 2.83 -14.76
CA GLU A 112 -11.58 3.03 -15.37
C GLU A 112 -12.65 3.06 -14.28
N VAL A 113 -13.54 4.04 -14.28
CA VAL A 113 -14.64 4.15 -13.30
C VAL A 113 -15.83 3.35 -13.80
N LEU A 114 -16.13 2.22 -13.18
CA LEU A 114 -17.22 1.34 -13.59
C LEU A 114 -18.56 1.75 -12.99
N ALA A 115 -18.58 2.15 -11.74
CA ALA A 115 -19.79 2.56 -11.01
C ALA A 115 -19.42 3.43 -9.81
N ILE A 116 -20.36 4.24 -9.36
CA ILE A 116 -20.28 4.96 -8.08
C ILE A 116 -21.59 4.77 -7.36
N GLN A 117 -21.55 4.50 -6.06
CA GLN A 117 -22.73 4.35 -5.20
C GLN A 117 -22.59 5.27 -3.98
N ASP A 118 -23.69 5.89 -3.57
CA ASP A 118 -23.76 6.60 -2.30
C ASP A 118 -23.76 5.60 -1.11
N ASN A 119 -23.79 6.14 0.10
CA ASN A 119 -23.81 5.35 1.34
C ASN A 119 -25.11 4.53 1.55
N GLU A 120 -26.18 4.82 0.80
CA GLU A 120 -27.45 4.08 0.83
C GLU A 120 -27.52 3.03 -0.29
N GLY A 121 -26.50 2.97 -1.17
CA GLY A 121 -26.42 2.06 -2.31
C GLY A 121 -27.04 2.63 -3.59
N GLY A 122 -27.48 3.88 -3.58
CA GLY A 122 -27.99 4.59 -4.75
C GLY A 122 -26.90 4.84 -5.80
N ALA A 123 -27.23 4.69 -7.08
CA ALA A 123 -26.28 4.93 -8.18
C ALA A 123 -26.03 6.42 -8.36
N MET A 124 -24.75 6.79 -8.58
CA MET A 124 -24.29 8.14 -8.86
C MET A 124 -23.55 8.18 -10.19
N GLU A 125 -23.65 9.28 -10.92
CA GLU A 125 -22.90 9.50 -12.17
C GLU A 125 -21.46 9.95 -11.92
N SER A 126 -21.21 10.62 -10.79
CA SER A 126 -19.89 11.13 -10.41
C SER A 126 -19.71 11.26 -8.91
N GLY A 127 -18.46 11.31 -8.47
CA GLY A 127 -18.08 11.60 -7.09
C GLY A 127 -16.71 12.28 -7.03
N VAL A 128 -16.40 12.95 -5.94
CA VAL A 128 -15.12 13.65 -5.76
C VAL A 128 -14.20 12.90 -4.82
N SER A 129 -12.90 13.07 -5.00
CA SER A 129 -11.91 12.48 -4.10
C SER A 129 -12.07 13.04 -2.69
N TRP A 130 -11.88 12.20 -1.67
CA TRP A 130 -11.87 12.64 -0.28
C TRP A 130 -10.76 13.67 0.03
N TYR A 131 -9.59 13.51 -0.59
CA TYR A 131 -8.40 14.35 -0.33
C TYR A 131 -8.28 15.57 -1.24
N ASP A 132 -8.95 15.55 -2.39
CA ASP A 132 -8.86 16.60 -3.40
C ASP A 132 -10.24 16.80 -4.04
N ASN A 133 -10.95 17.79 -3.58
CA ASN A 133 -12.28 18.13 -4.08
C ASN A 133 -12.31 18.56 -5.57
N SER A 134 -11.16 18.87 -6.15
CA SER A 134 -11.04 19.16 -7.59
C SER A 134 -10.91 17.89 -8.43
N PHE A 135 -10.56 16.76 -7.82
CA PHE A 135 -10.39 15.49 -8.52
C PHE A 135 -11.71 14.71 -8.56
N VAL A 136 -12.29 14.64 -9.75
CA VAL A 136 -13.63 14.08 -9.98
C VAL A 136 -13.53 12.72 -10.67
N TYR A 137 -14.23 11.74 -10.14
CA TYR A 137 -14.49 10.44 -10.74
C TYR A 137 -15.85 10.49 -11.45
N ARG A 138 -15.92 10.08 -12.74
CA ARG A 138 -17.18 9.98 -13.51
C ARG A 138 -17.31 8.59 -14.08
N VAL A 139 -18.49 8.00 -13.94
CA VAL A 139 -18.78 6.66 -14.48
C VAL A 139 -18.55 6.64 -15.99
N GLY A 140 -17.82 5.62 -16.45
CA GLY A 140 -17.43 5.44 -17.85
C GLY A 140 -16.15 6.17 -18.27
N GLU A 141 -15.55 6.99 -17.41
CA GLU A 141 -14.29 7.69 -17.72
C GLU A 141 -13.08 6.95 -17.15
N THR A 142 -11.94 7.17 -17.78
CA THR A 142 -10.63 6.79 -17.23
C THR A 142 -10.05 7.96 -16.45
N VAL A 143 -9.62 7.71 -15.23
CA VAL A 143 -9.00 8.71 -14.36
C VAL A 143 -7.50 8.45 -14.24
N HIS A 144 -6.73 9.54 -14.26
CA HIS A 144 -5.29 9.55 -14.04
C HIS A 144 -4.97 10.42 -12.84
N PRO A 145 -4.05 10.04 -11.96
CA PRO A 145 -3.62 10.89 -10.86
C PRO A 145 -2.84 12.09 -11.41
N HIS A 146 -2.70 13.16 -10.63
CA HIS A 146 -1.84 14.29 -10.98
C HIS A 146 -0.38 13.86 -11.16
N GLU A 147 0.04 12.85 -10.39
CA GLU A 147 1.38 12.29 -10.42
C GLU A 147 1.33 10.79 -10.15
N TRP A 148 2.22 10.02 -10.79
CA TRP A 148 2.48 8.62 -10.48
C TRP A 148 3.85 8.48 -9.82
N CYS A 149 3.90 7.90 -8.63
CA CYS A 149 5.15 7.59 -7.93
C CYS A 149 5.55 6.12 -8.14
N GLU A 150 6.73 5.92 -8.72
CA GLU A 150 7.29 4.58 -8.99
C GLU A 150 7.74 3.86 -7.71
N ASP A 151 8.10 4.60 -6.66
CA ASP A 151 8.55 3.99 -5.40
C ASP A 151 7.36 3.36 -4.67
N ARG A 152 7.30 2.02 -4.71
CA ARG A 152 6.21 1.27 -4.08
C ARG A 152 6.13 1.47 -2.57
N TRP A 153 7.25 1.78 -1.91
CA TRP A 153 7.33 1.88 -0.47
C TRP A 153 6.72 3.17 0.08
N GLN A 154 6.50 4.16 -0.77
CA GLN A 154 5.78 5.39 -0.44
C GLN A 154 4.27 5.17 -0.57
N GLU A 155 3.63 4.62 0.46
CA GLU A 155 2.22 4.21 0.41
C GLU A 155 1.26 5.36 0.08
N CYS A 156 1.50 6.57 0.60
CA CYS A 156 0.65 7.73 0.41
C CYS A 156 1.10 8.65 -0.75
N ALA A 157 2.05 8.22 -1.58
CA ALA A 157 2.51 8.99 -2.74
C ALA A 157 1.48 9.02 -3.90
N GLY A 158 1.82 9.73 -4.98
CA GLY A 158 0.95 9.88 -6.15
C GLY A 158 0.47 8.58 -6.77
N GLY A 159 -0.80 8.55 -7.16
CA GLY A 159 -1.49 7.40 -7.75
C GLY A 159 -2.99 7.40 -7.47
N ILE A 160 -3.74 6.59 -8.20
CA ILE A 160 -5.12 6.29 -7.87
C ILE A 160 -5.13 5.26 -6.73
N HIS A 161 -5.41 5.72 -5.50
CA HIS A 161 -5.48 4.84 -4.33
C HIS A 161 -6.75 4.00 -4.35
N PHE A 162 -6.63 2.71 -4.00
CA PHE A 162 -7.73 1.76 -3.96
C PHE A 162 -7.50 0.63 -2.95
N TYR A 163 -8.55 -0.13 -2.68
CA TYR A 163 -8.53 -1.36 -1.91
C TYR A 163 -9.05 -2.53 -2.75
N LEU A 164 -8.58 -3.73 -2.47
CA LEU A 164 -8.99 -4.93 -3.21
C LEU A 164 -10.41 -5.36 -2.89
N THR A 165 -10.93 -5.01 -1.72
CA THR A 165 -12.29 -5.33 -1.31
C THR A 165 -13.08 -4.08 -0.97
N ARG A 166 -14.40 -4.14 -1.16
CA ARG A 166 -15.31 -3.07 -0.79
C ARG A 166 -15.27 -2.80 0.72
N TYR A 167 -15.23 -3.86 1.52
CA TYR A 167 -15.14 -3.75 2.98
C TYR A 167 -13.92 -2.92 3.42
N GLU A 168 -12.76 -3.16 2.81
CA GLU A 168 -11.55 -2.37 3.11
C GLU A 168 -11.73 -0.90 2.72
N ALA A 169 -12.35 -0.61 1.58
CA ALA A 169 -12.58 0.76 1.13
C ALA A 169 -13.54 1.53 2.06
N GLU A 170 -14.52 0.85 2.65
CA GLU A 170 -15.52 1.44 3.56
C GLU A 170 -14.98 1.65 4.98
N ASN A 171 -13.90 0.97 5.38
CA ASN A 171 -13.42 0.92 6.78
C ASN A 171 -11.98 1.44 6.95
N ASN A 172 -11.42 2.17 5.96
CA ASN A 172 -10.05 2.72 6.03
C ASN A 172 -9.96 4.19 5.64
#